data_0f314a411c27d964f5ea866ce1dfd79c
#
_entry.id   0f314a411c27d964f5ea866ce1dfd79c
#
_cell.length_a   1.000
_cell.length_b   1.000
_cell.length_c   1.000
_cell.angle_alpha   90.00
_cell.angle_beta   90.00
_cell.angle_gamma   90.00
#
_symmetry.space_group_name_H-M   'P 1'
#
loop_
_entity.id
_entity.type
_entity.pdbx_description
1 polymer ?
#
loop_
_entity_poly.entity_id
_entity_poly.type
_entity_poly.pdbx_seq_one_letter_code
_entity_poly.pdbx_strand_id
1 'polypeptide(L)'
;YKHNSKIHRIWHETTILDISDEVVIGANNKTLVMEADGRTWYTREPAVCYFYTQYWFNVLCMLRKDGVYFYCNLSSPFVYDQQTIKYIDYDLDVKVFPDLSYRILDEDEYHKHSNEMGYSLEVQEIIKQQLDILINMIETRRGPFAPGFAEHWYYVYKNRLLKR
;
A
#
# COMPACT_ATOMS: atom_id res chain seq x y z
N TYR A 1 -1.59 -11.52 -0.11
CA TYR A 1 -2.18 -12.71 -0.74
C TYR A 1 -2.73 -12.34 -2.11
N LYS A 2 -2.91 -13.30 -3.01
CA LYS A 2 -3.76 -13.16 -4.19
C LYS A 2 -5.16 -13.74 -3.91
N HIS A 3 -6.12 -13.47 -4.78
CA HIS A 3 -7.53 -13.88 -4.63
C HIS A 3 -7.72 -15.41 -4.44
N ASN A 4 -6.81 -16.21 -4.98
CA ASN A 4 -6.77 -17.67 -4.80
C ASN A 4 -6.16 -18.12 -3.46
N SER A 5 -6.00 -17.23 -2.49
CA SER A 5 -5.43 -17.44 -1.15
C SER A 5 -3.95 -17.82 -1.11
N LYS A 6 -3.23 -17.76 -2.24
CA LYS A 6 -1.78 -17.96 -2.24
C LYS A 6 -1.07 -16.73 -1.72
N ILE A 7 0.01 -16.94 -0.96
CA ILE A 7 0.90 -15.85 -0.55
C ILE A 7 1.54 -15.27 -1.81
N HIS A 8 1.44 -13.95 -1.97
CA HIS A 8 2.06 -13.22 -3.05
C HIS A 8 3.38 -12.60 -2.59
N ARG A 9 3.35 -11.86 -1.48
CA ARG A 9 4.51 -11.15 -0.95
C ARG A 9 4.38 -10.94 0.55
N ILE A 10 5.51 -10.94 1.26
CA ILE A 10 5.58 -10.68 2.71
C ILE A 10 6.63 -9.60 2.95
N TRP A 11 6.25 -8.56 3.70
CA TRP A 11 7.18 -7.59 4.32
C TRP A 11 7.38 -7.96 5.78
N HIS A 12 8.62 -8.16 6.20
CA HIS A 12 8.95 -8.74 7.51
C HIS A 12 8.60 -7.85 8.69
N GLU A 13 8.91 -6.56 8.60
CA GLU A 13 8.69 -5.65 9.71
C GLU A 13 8.14 -4.30 9.25
N THR A 14 7.10 -3.85 9.93
CA THR A 14 6.57 -2.48 9.86
C THR A 14 6.30 -2.01 11.28
N THR A 15 6.94 -0.92 11.69
CA THR A 15 6.69 -0.31 13.00
C THR A 15 5.37 0.44 12.94
N ILE A 16 4.40 0.06 13.74
CA ILE A 16 3.12 0.77 13.83
C ILE A 16 3.31 2.07 14.58
N LEU A 17 2.90 3.17 13.99
CA LEU A 17 3.04 4.54 14.51
C LEU A 17 1.74 5.05 15.10
N ASP A 18 0.62 4.76 14.44
CA ASP A 18 -0.71 5.16 14.86
C ASP A 18 -1.77 4.14 14.45
N ILE A 19 -2.85 4.05 15.23
CA ILE A 19 -4.01 3.20 14.97
C ILE A 19 -5.27 3.98 15.31
N SER A 20 -6.19 4.04 14.37
CA SER A 20 -7.54 4.55 14.56
C SER A 20 -8.58 3.56 13.99
N ASP A 21 -9.85 3.87 14.13
CA ASP A 21 -10.94 3.06 13.56
C ASP A 21 -10.94 3.10 12.01
N GLU A 22 -10.28 4.09 11.40
CA GLU A 22 -10.27 4.30 9.96
C GLU A 22 -8.98 3.83 9.30
N VAL A 23 -7.85 3.84 10.04
CA VAL A 23 -6.54 3.63 9.44
C VAL A 23 -5.51 3.10 10.43
N VAL A 24 -4.57 2.31 9.91
CA VAL A 24 -3.31 1.98 10.56
C VAL A 24 -2.17 2.65 9.81
N ILE A 25 -1.34 3.41 10.51
CA ILE A 25 -0.14 4.05 9.96
C ILE A 25 1.08 3.34 10.50
N GLY A 26 1.93 2.87 9.60
CA GLY A 26 3.20 2.25 9.93
C GLY A 26 4.35 2.87 9.16
N ALA A 27 5.57 2.51 9.53
CA ALA A 27 6.76 2.85 8.75
C ALA A 27 7.82 1.75 8.84
N ASN A 28 8.61 1.68 7.79
CA ASN A 28 9.74 0.77 7.74
C ASN A 28 10.92 1.38 6.96
N ASN A 29 12.09 0.77 7.11
CA ASN A 29 13.28 1.14 6.38
C ASN A 29 14.18 -0.09 6.26
N LYS A 30 14.66 -0.39 5.05
CA LYS A 30 15.45 -1.59 4.76
C LYS A 30 14.77 -2.88 5.25
N THR A 31 13.47 -2.96 5.01
CA THR A 31 12.67 -4.14 5.36
C THR A 31 12.95 -5.28 4.39
N LEU A 32 13.11 -6.49 4.94
CA LEU A 32 13.22 -7.72 4.15
C LEU A 32 11.86 -8.03 3.51
N VAL A 33 11.88 -8.26 2.21
CA VAL A 33 10.70 -8.68 1.43
C VAL A 33 10.94 -10.09 0.90
N MET A 34 9.93 -10.93 1.01
CA MET A 34 9.91 -12.28 0.45
C MET A 34 8.81 -12.39 -0.60
N GLU A 35 9.19 -12.79 -1.79
CA GLU A 35 8.28 -13.06 -2.92
C GLU A 35 7.68 -14.47 -2.83
N ALA A 36 6.60 -14.70 -3.56
CA ALA A 36 5.91 -16.00 -3.64
C ALA A 36 6.82 -17.17 -4.06
N ASP A 37 7.84 -16.90 -4.88
CA ASP A 37 8.80 -17.88 -5.37
C ASP A 37 10.00 -18.11 -4.42
N GLY A 38 9.97 -17.48 -3.24
CA GLY A 38 11.00 -17.59 -2.21
C GLY A 38 12.19 -16.64 -2.39
N ARG A 39 12.25 -15.85 -3.47
CA ARG A 39 13.28 -14.79 -3.58
C ARG A 39 13.11 -13.76 -2.48
N THR A 40 14.22 -13.24 -1.99
CA THR A 40 14.24 -12.21 -0.96
C THR A 40 15.08 -11.00 -1.38
N TRP A 41 14.64 -9.82 -0.93
CA TRP A 41 15.36 -8.56 -1.15
C TRP A 41 15.02 -7.56 -0.05
N TYR A 42 15.81 -6.49 0.05
CA TYR A 42 15.55 -5.41 1.01
C TYR A 42 15.04 -4.17 0.30
N THR A 43 14.03 -3.49 0.92
CA THR A 43 13.57 -2.19 0.43
C THR A 43 14.74 -1.19 0.45
N ARG A 44 14.79 -0.33 -0.56
CA ARG A 44 15.89 0.64 -0.72
C ARG A 44 15.61 1.94 0.00
N GLU A 45 14.39 2.40 -0.06
CA GLU A 45 13.92 3.65 0.53
C GLU A 45 13.11 3.39 1.80
N PRO A 46 13.17 4.32 2.77
CA PRO A 46 12.21 4.30 3.86
C PRO A 46 10.82 4.58 3.33
N ALA A 47 9.82 3.95 3.96
CA ALA A 47 8.43 4.10 3.59
C ALA A 47 7.54 4.35 4.81
N VAL A 48 6.53 5.21 4.63
CA VAL A 48 5.36 5.32 5.50
C VAL A 48 4.22 4.53 4.84
N CYS A 49 3.64 3.61 5.58
CA CYS A 49 2.60 2.71 5.11
C CYS A 49 1.25 3.16 5.68
N TYR A 50 0.26 3.31 4.83
CA TYR A 50 -1.08 3.76 5.19
C TYR A 50 -2.10 2.70 4.80
N PHE A 51 -2.68 2.00 5.80
CA PHE A 51 -3.63 0.91 5.61
C PHE A 51 -5.02 1.37 6.06
N TYR A 52 -5.97 1.44 5.14
CA TYR A 52 -7.36 1.77 5.43
C TYR A 52 -8.14 0.57 5.93
N THR A 53 -9.08 0.79 6.85
CA THR A 53 -10.00 -0.25 7.35
C THR A 53 -11.20 -0.47 6.44
N GLN A 54 -11.58 0.51 5.62
CA GLN A 54 -12.78 0.49 4.79
C GLN A 54 -12.52 0.60 3.29
N TYR A 55 -11.45 1.33 2.87
CA TYR A 55 -11.13 1.43 1.47
C TYR A 55 -10.38 0.19 0.97
N TRP A 56 -10.60 -0.12 -0.30
CA TRP A 56 -9.97 -1.25 -0.96
C TRP A 56 -8.65 -0.87 -1.63
N PHE A 57 -7.83 -0.14 -0.93
CA PHE A 57 -6.45 0.17 -1.31
C PHE A 57 -5.60 0.50 -0.08
N ASN A 58 -4.30 0.36 -0.23
CA ASN A 58 -3.31 0.86 0.71
C ASN A 58 -2.31 1.75 -0.01
N VAL A 59 -1.61 2.60 0.74
CA VAL A 59 -0.66 3.57 0.18
C VAL A 59 0.69 3.45 0.86
N LEU A 60 1.74 3.26 0.06
CA LEU A 60 3.13 3.28 0.50
C LEU A 60 3.76 4.61 0.06
N CYS A 61 4.09 5.47 1.01
CA CYS A 61 4.77 6.74 0.78
C CYS A 61 6.27 6.50 0.84
N MET A 62 6.94 6.40 -0.31
CA MET A 62 8.38 6.14 -0.41
C MET A 62 9.15 7.46 -0.39
N LEU A 63 9.99 7.66 0.64
CA LEU A 63 10.78 8.88 0.79
C LEU A 63 12.10 8.75 0.03
N ARG A 64 12.21 9.44 -1.09
CA ARG A 64 13.41 9.50 -1.93
C ARG A 64 14.08 10.87 -1.82
N LYS A 65 15.30 10.98 -2.37
CA LYS A 65 16.08 12.22 -2.34
C LYS A 65 15.44 13.36 -3.14
N ASP A 66 14.69 13.01 -4.18
CA ASP A 66 14.03 13.90 -5.13
C ASP A 66 12.54 14.13 -4.81
N GLY A 67 12.06 13.60 -3.70
CA GLY A 67 10.68 13.79 -3.25
C GLY A 67 9.99 12.53 -2.75
N VAL A 68 8.71 12.64 -2.41
CA VAL A 68 7.88 11.51 -2.00
C VAL A 68 7.18 10.91 -3.22
N TYR A 69 7.41 9.63 -3.43
CA TYR A 69 6.68 8.81 -4.39
C TYR A 69 5.67 7.97 -3.65
N PHE A 70 4.51 7.74 -4.26
CA PHE A 70 3.52 6.86 -3.67
C PHE A 70 3.32 5.63 -4.55
N TYR A 71 3.16 4.49 -3.89
CA TYR A 71 2.75 3.25 -4.53
C TYR A 71 1.46 2.79 -3.85
N CYS A 72 0.39 2.78 -4.61
CA CYS A 72 -0.94 2.50 -4.11
C CYS A 72 -1.38 1.16 -4.70
N ASN A 73 -1.62 0.17 -3.83
CA ASN A 73 -2.10 -1.13 -4.26
C ASN A 73 -3.62 -1.18 -4.11
N LEU A 74 -4.36 -1.53 -5.16
CA LEU A 74 -5.77 -1.92 -5.05
C LEU A 74 -5.82 -3.28 -4.37
N SER A 75 -6.44 -3.33 -3.20
CA SER A 75 -6.42 -4.51 -2.33
C SER A 75 -7.71 -4.58 -1.50
N SER A 76 -8.05 -5.76 -0.97
CA SER A 76 -9.09 -5.81 0.05
C SER A 76 -8.74 -4.95 1.26
N PRO A 77 -9.72 -4.51 2.07
CA PRO A 77 -9.44 -4.07 3.43
C PRO A 77 -8.60 -5.11 4.16
N PHE A 78 -7.73 -4.66 5.05
CA PHE A 78 -6.85 -5.57 5.76
C PHE A 78 -7.55 -6.31 6.90
N VAL A 79 -7.02 -7.48 7.24
CA VAL A 79 -7.33 -8.21 8.46
C VAL A 79 -6.08 -8.20 9.33
N TYR A 80 -6.24 -7.93 10.63
CA TYR A 80 -5.16 -8.05 11.60
C TYR A 80 -5.25 -9.39 12.32
N ASP A 81 -4.24 -10.22 12.13
CA ASP A 81 -4.17 -11.55 12.72
C ASP A 81 -2.72 -11.90 13.08
N GLN A 82 -2.50 -12.40 14.31
CA GLN A 82 -1.19 -12.82 14.82
C GLN A 82 -0.07 -11.79 14.57
N GLN A 83 -0.31 -10.52 14.92
CA GLN A 83 0.61 -9.41 14.72
C GLN A 83 0.97 -9.13 13.25
N THR A 84 0.11 -9.56 12.33
CA THR A 84 0.30 -9.40 10.89
C THR A 84 -0.89 -8.70 10.26
N ILE A 85 -0.63 -7.71 9.42
CA ILE A 85 -1.62 -7.10 8.51
C ILE A 85 -1.67 -7.98 7.25
N LYS A 86 -2.85 -8.51 6.93
CA LYS A 86 -3.08 -9.40 5.78
C LYS A 86 -4.14 -8.79 4.87
N TYR A 87 -3.91 -8.79 3.57
CA TYR A 87 -4.88 -8.33 2.58
C TYR A 87 -4.73 -9.10 1.27
N ILE A 88 -5.77 -9.05 0.44
CA ILE A 88 -5.76 -9.60 -0.91
C ILE A 88 -5.37 -8.46 -1.86
N ASP A 89 -4.33 -8.69 -2.63
CA ASP A 89 -3.84 -7.82 -3.69
C ASP A 89 -4.58 -8.16 -4.99
N TYR A 90 -5.16 -7.15 -5.64
CA TYR A 90 -5.95 -7.27 -6.87
C TYR A 90 -5.20 -6.76 -8.11
N ASP A 91 -3.89 -6.74 -8.08
CA ASP A 91 -2.97 -6.47 -9.19
C ASP A 91 -2.90 -5.00 -9.63
N LEU A 92 -4.03 -4.30 -9.72
CA LEU A 92 -4.02 -2.90 -10.11
C LEU A 92 -3.26 -2.04 -9.11
N ASP A 93 -2.29 -1.29 -9.63
CA ASP A 93 -1.48 -0.37 -8.84
C ASP A 93 -1.55 1.04 -9.42
N VAL A 94 -1.39 2.03 -8.55
CA VAL A 94 -1.23 3.42 -8.97
C VAL A 94 0.08 3.95 -8.44
N LYS A 95 0.99 4.29 -9.36
CA LYS A 95 2.24 4.98 -9.03
C LYS A 95 2.04 6.48 -9.13
N VAL A 96 2.35 7.21 -8.04
CA VAL A 96 2.22 8.66 -7.96
C VAL A 96 3.62 9.29 -7.81
N PHE A 97 3.88 10.34 -8.56
CA PHE A 97 5.13 11.07 -8.57
C PHE A 97 5.10 12.26 -7.59
N PRO A 98 6.25 12.90 -7.27
CA PRO A 98 6.29 14.02 -6.32
C PRO A 98 5.45 15.23 -6.70
N ASP A 99 5.19 15.43 -8.00
CA ASP A 99 4.31 16.47 -8.54
C ASP A 99 2.82 16.09 -8.51
N LEU A 100 2.49 14.89 -7.98
CA LEU A 100 1.18 14.24 -7.95
C LEU A 100 0.64 13.82 -9.32
N SER A 101 1.42 13.87 -10.39
CA SER A 101 1.09 13.12 -11.59
C SER A 101 1.10 11.62 -11.26
N TYR A 102 0.28 10.82 -11.95
CA TYR A 102 0.16 9.41 -11.64
C TYR A 102 0.10 8.54 -12.90
N ARG A 103 0.33 7.25 -12.71
CA ARG A 103 0.14 6.20 -13.73
C ARG A 103 -0.53 5.00 -13.08
N ILE A 104 -1.53 4.46 -13.75
CA ILE A 104 -2.11 3.16 -13.44
C ILE A 104 -1.18 2.11 -14.03
N LEU A 105 -0.91 1.06 -13.27
CA LEU A 105 0.01 -0.02 -13.62
C LEU A 105 -0.72 -1.36 -13.57
N ASP A 106 -0.17 -2.33 -14.29
CA ASP A 106 -0.53 -3.75 -14.21
C ASP A 106 -1.98 -4.08 -14.62
N GLU A 107 -2.61 -3.22 -15.48
CA GLU A 107 -3.96 -3.43 -16.01
C GLU A 107 -4.08 -4.77 -16.75
N ASP A 108 -3.08 -5.14 -17.54
CA ASP A 108 -3.06 -6.43 -18.27
C ASP A 108 -3.01 -7.61 -17.29
N GLU A 109 -2.23 -7.50 -16.20
CA GLU A 109 -2.16 -8.51 -15.14
C GLU A 109 -3.49 -8.62 -14.40
N TYR A 110 -4.12 -7.50 -14.07
CA TYR A 110 -5.46 -7.46 -13.49
C TYR A 110 -6.49 -8.18 -14.39
N HIS A 111 -6.54 -7.86 -15.68
CA HIS A 111 -7.46 -8.51 -16.61
C HIS A 111 -7.22 -10.01 -16.74
N LYS A 112 -5.95 -10.42 -16.76
CA LYS A 112 -5.58 -11.84 -16.79
C LYS A 112 -6.05 -12.55 -15.52
N HIS A 113 -5.69 -12.04 -14.34
CA HIS A 113 -5.99 -12.66 -13.05
C HIS A 113 -7.49 -12.60 -12.70
N SER A 114 -8.21 -11.55 -13.12
CA SER A 114 -9.66 -11.49 -12.92
C SER A 114 -10.38 -12.64 -13.61
N ASN A 115 -9.90 -13.06 -14.79
CA ASN A 115 -10.43 -14.22 -15.50
C ASN A 115 -9.93 -15.55 -14.90
N GLU A 116 -8.62 -15.68 -14.68
CA GLU A 116 -8.00 -16.93 -14.22
C GLU A 116 -8.41 -17.30 -12.78
N MET A 117 -8.57 -16.30 -11.90
CA MET A 117 -8.95 -16.49 -10.49
C MET A 117 -10.45 -16.28 -10.25
N GLY A 118 -11.21 -15.93 -11.28
CA GLY A 118 -12.67 -15.81 -11.21
C GLY A 118 -13.15 -14.67 -10.33
N TYR A 119 -12.59 -13.45 -10.45
CA TYR A 119 -13.10 -12.29 -9.70
C TYR A 119 -14.58 -12.09 -10.05
N SER A 120 -15.45 -12.08 -9.03
CA SER A 120 -16.87 -11.83 -9.27
C SER A 120 -17.09 -10.44 -9.86
N LEU A 121 -18.20 -10.25 -10.57
CA LEU A 121 -18.57 -8.93 -11.10
C LEU A 121 -18.66 -7.87 -10.01
N GLU A 122 -19.11 -8.25 -8.81
CA GLU A 122 -19.17 -7.38 -7.64
C GLU A 122 -17.78 -6.91 -7.21
N VAL A 123 -16.79 -7.82 -7.12
CA VAL A 123 -15.40 -7.48 -6.79
C VAL A 123 -14.81 -6.55 -7.84
N GLN A 124 -15.03 -6.82 -9.13
CA GLN A 124 -14.53 -5.98 -10.22
C GLN A 124 -15.12 -4.56 -10.15
N GLU A 125 -16.42 -4.44 -9.85
CA GLU A 125 -17.09 -3.14 -9.69
C GLU A 125 -16.56 -2.38 -8.47
N ILE A 126 -16.34 -3.06 -7.34
CA ILE A 126 -15.73 -2.46 -6.15
C ILE A 126 -14.34 -1.91 -6.49
N ILE A 127 -13.49 -2.70 -7.12
CA ILE A 127 -12.12 -2.28 -7.49
C ILE A 127 -12.14 -1.04 -8.37
N LYS A 128 -13.03 -0.98 -9.36
CA LYS A 128 -13.19 0.18 -10.24
C LYS A 128 -13.60 1.43 -9.45
N GLN A 129 -14.62 1.32 -8.60
CA GLN A 129 -15.08 2.42 -7.75
C GLN A 129 -13.97 2.90 -6.79
N GLN A 130 -13.19 1.97 -6.23
CA GLN A 130 -12.11 2.30 -5.31
C GLN A 130 -10.92 2.95 -6.02
N LEU A 131 -10.66 2.58 -7.27
CA LEU A 131 -9.69 3.28 -8.11
C LEU A 131 -10.11 4.74 -8.34
N ASP A 132 -11.38 4.99 -8.66
CA ASP A 132 -11.91 6.35 -8.84
C ASP A 132 -11.78 7.19 -7.55
N ILE A 133 -12.08 6.59 -6.39
CA ILE A 133 -11.89 7.22 -5.07
C ILE A 133 -10.42 7.56 -4.83
N LEU A 134 -9.52 6.62 -5.09
CA LEU A 134 -8.08 6.83 -4.93
C LEU A 134 -7.57 7.97 -5.81
N ILE A 135 -7.95 7.99 -7.09
CA ILE A 135 -7.58 9.07 -8.02
C ILE A 135 -8.08 10.42 -7.51
N ASN A 136 -9.33 10.50 -7.08
CA ASN A 136 -9.88 11.72 -6.49
C ASN A 136 -9.12 12.18 -5.24
N MET A 137 -8.65 11.24 -4.39
CA MET A 137 -7.84 11.57 -3.21
C MET A 137 -6.45 12.13 -3.61
N ILE A 138 -5.82 11.59 -4.66
CA ILE A 138 -4.55 12.09 -5.20
C ILE A 138 -4.74 13.52 -5.70
N GLU A 139 -5.71 13.75 -6.57
CA GLU A 139 -5.99 15.06 -7.20
C GLU A 139 -6.38 16.14 -6.18
N THR A 140 -7.10 15.75 -5.13
CA THR A 140 -7.52 16.66 -4.06
C THR A 140 -6.57 16.71 -2.87
N ARG A 141 -5.41 16.04 -2.95
CA ARG A 141 -4.34 16.00 -1.92
C ARG A 141 -4.86 15.59 -0.54
N ARG A 142 -5.73 14.59 -0.46
CA ARG A 142 -6.29 14.11 0.80
C ARG A 142 -5.53 12.91 1.34
N GLY A 143 -5.68 12.69 2.67
CA GLY A 143 -5.04 11.57 3.36
C GLY A 143 -3.52 11.60 3.21
N PRO A 144 -2.88 10.49 2.79
CA PRO A 144 -1.42 10.41 2.67
C PRO A 144 -0.82 11.33 1.60
N PHE A 145 -1.65 11.86 0.68
CA PHE A 145 -1.23 12.80 -0.37
C PHE A 145 -1.20 14.27 0.10
N ALA A 146 -1.61 14.54 1.35
CA ALA A 146 -1.52 15.88 1.92
C ALA A 146 -0.05 16.31 2.07
N PRO A 147 0.28 17.59 1.79
CA PRO A 147 1.64 18.10 1.90
C PRO A 147 2.24 17.85 3.28
N GLY A 148 3.47 17.34 3.34
CA GLY A 148 4.19 17.09 4.59
C GLY A 148 3.74 15.85 5.37
N PHE A 149 2.74 15.09 4.90
CA PHE A 149 2.22 13.93 5.60
C PHE A 149 3.29 12.83 5.77
N ALA A 150 3.93 12.42 4.69
CA ALA A 150 4.92 11.36 4.74
C ALA A 150 6.16 11.75 5.55
N GLU A 151 6.60 12.99 5.43
CA GLU A 151 7.74 13.54 6.16
C GLU A 151 7.46 13.61 7.66
N HIS A 152 6.26 14.02 8.05
CA HIS A 152 5.81 14.05 9.45
C HIS A 152 5.89 12.66 10.08
N TRP A 153 5.26 11.65 9.47
CA TRP A 153 5.23 10.30 10.00
C TRP A 153 6.60 9.63 9.98
N TYR A 154 7.44 9.93 8.99
CA TYR A 154 8.81 9.47 8.97
C TYR A 154 9.65 10.11 10.10
N TYR A 155 9.42 11.37 10.43
CA TYR A 155 10.03 12.00 11.60
C TYR A 155 9.60 11.31 12.91
N VAL A 156 8.32 11.01 13.09
CA VAL A 156 7.79 10.24 14.22
C VAL A 156 8.48 8.87 14.32
N TYR A 157 8.60 8.17 13.19
CA TYR A 157 9.29 6.89 13.11
C TYR A 157 10.74 6.96 13.59
N LYS A 158 11.53 7.90 13.06
CA LYS A 158 12.92 8.09 13.47
C LYS A 158 13.06 8.34 14.98
N ASN A 159 12.24 9.20 15.54
CA ASN A 159 12.26 9.50 16.96
C ASN A 159 11.85 8.31 17.83
N ARG A 160 10.98 7.44 17.36
CA ARG A 160 10.61 6.21 18.06
C ARG A 160 11.76 5.20 18.10
N LEU A 161 12.56 5.11 17.03
CA LEU A 161 13.75 4.25 17.00
C LEU A 161 14.86 4.73 17.94
N LEU A 162 15.02 6.05 18.11
CA LEU A 162 16.03 6.63 19.01
C LEU A 162 15.71 6.43 20.50
N LYS A 163 14.47 6.06 20.84
CA LYS A 163 14.01 5.82 22.21
C LYS A 163 14.03 4.35 22.63
N ARG A 164 14.43 3.47 21.73
CA ARG A 164 14.63 2.04 21.96
C ARG A 164 16.10 1.73 22.18
#